data_7f5348ddbf1695ce082adc37370c2f99
#
_entry.id   7f5348ddbf1695ce082adc37370c2f99
#
_cell.length_a   1.000
_cell.length_b   1.000
_cell.length_c   1.000
_cell.angle_alpha   90.00
_cell.angle_beta   90.00
_cell.angle_gamma   90.00
#
_symmetry.space_group_name_H-M   'P 1'
#
loop_
_entity.id
_entity.type
_entity.pdbx_description
1 polymer ?
#
loop_
_entity_poly.entity_id
_entity_poly.type
_entity_poly.pdbx_seq_one_letter_code
_entity_poly.pdbx_strand_id
1 'polypeptide(L)'
;MPIKVEIAPEQFEIPKGVFVETVSSVQHYTESLFQFRITRPASFRFRSGEFVMIGLPNAQKPVFRAYSIASPSWDEEIEFYSIKVPDGPLTQHLQKVQVGDSVLMRKKPTGTLVNDALLPGKRLYMFATGTGIAPFASLIRDPDTYEKFDRLILCHTCRQVAELRYGHDLVAALKDDPLVGDLAAQRLIHYPTVTR
;
A
#
# COMPACT_ATOMS: atom_id res chain seq x y z
N MET A 1 -15.68 6.05 23.40
CA MET A 1 -16.81 5.45 22.69
C MET A 1 -16.46 5.42 21.21
N PRO A 2 -16.47 4.26 20.53
CA PRO A 2 -16.24 4.22 19.10
C PRO A 2 -17.41 4.92 18.41
N ILE A 3 -17.11 5.91 17.58
CA ILE A 3 -18.10 6.51 16.70
C ILE A 3 -18.29 5.48 15.57
N LYS A 4 -19.27 4.59 15.74
CA LYS A 4 -19.80 3.86 14.59
C LYS A 4 -20.40 4.92 13.66
N VAL A 5 -19.77 5.14 12.52
CA VAL A 5 -20.41 5.81 11.40
C VAL A 5 -21.39 4.78 10.82
N GLU A 6 -22.51 4.55 11.52
CA GLU A 6 -23.66 3.90 10.95
C GLU A 6 -24.26 4.87 9.92
N ILE A 7 -23.73 4.83 8.69
CA ILE A 7 -24.46 5.35 7.56
C ILE A 7 -25.48 4.26 7.25
N ALA A 8 -26.76 4.55 7.53
CA ALA A 8 -27.83 3.70 7.09
C ALA A 8 -27.67 3.44 5.59
N PRO A 9 -27.73 2.18 5.10
CA PRO A 9 -27.44 1.83 3.71
C PRO A 9 -28.34 2.52 2.67
N GLU A 10 -29.38 3.21 3.11
CA GLU A 10 -30.38 3.84 2.24
C GLU A 10 -30.01 5.25 1.72
N GLN A 11 -28.90 5.86 2.14
CA GLN A 11 -28.59 7.25 1.78
C GLN A 11 -27.29 7.48 1.01
N PHE A 12 -26.50 6.44 0.72
CA PHE A 12 -25.26 6.58 -0.04
C PHE A 12 -25.36 5.91 -1.41
N GLU A 13 -25.44 6.74 -2.46
CA GLU A 13 -25.35 6.25 -3.83
C GLU A 13 -23.90 5.97 -4.19
N ILE A 14 -23.57 4.69 -4.47
CA ILE A 14 -22.23 4.28 -4.87
C ILE A 14 -21.90 4.88 -6.25
N PRO A 15 -20.84 5.71 -6.38
CA PRO A 15 -20.50 6.31 -7.64
C PRO A 15 -20.18 5.23 -8.70
N LYS A 16 -20.53 5.49 -9.96
CA LYS A 16 -20.18 4.59 -11.07
C LYS A 16 -18.66 4.35 -11.12
N GLY A 17 -18.27 3.11 -11.40
CA GLY A 17 -16.84 2.74 -11.52
C GLY A 17 -16.09 2.66 -10.20
N VAL A 18 -16.79 2.36 -9.11
CA VAL A 18 -16.26 2.19 -7.76
C VAL A 18 -16.60 0.78 -7.27
N PHE A 19 -15.67 0.16 -6.55
CA PHE A 19 -15.88 -0.99 -5.69
C PHE A 19 -16.10 -0.51 -4.26
N VAL A 20 -16.85 -1.27 -3.48
CA VAL A 20 -16.97 -1.10 -2.03
C VAL A 20 -16.32 -2.30 -1.40
N GLU A 21 -15.19 -2.09 -0.74
CA GLU A 21 -14.39 -3.16 -0.16
C GLU A 21 -14.33 -3.03 1.35
N THR A 22 -14.10 -4.14 2.03
CA THR A 22 -14.10 -4.21 3.49
C THR A 22 -12.67 -4.18 4.01
N VAL A 23 -12.42 -3.39 5.06
CA VAL A 23 -11.15 -3.41 5.78
C VAL A 23 -10.99 -4.74 6.50
N SER A 24 -9.94 -5.48 6.16
CA SER A 24 -9.62 -6.79 6.76
C SER A 24 -8.61 -6.69 7.89
N SER A 25 -7.71 -5.70 7.85
CA SER A 25 -6.75 -5.45 8.92
C SER A 25 -6.32 -3.99 8.98
N VAL A 26 -5.92 -3.55 10.18
CA VAL A 26 -5.33 -2.22 10.41
C VAL A 26 -4.19 -2.38 11.41
N GLN A 27 -3.04 -1.78 11.09
CA GLN A 27 -1.87 -1.76 11.96
C GLN A 27 -1.30 -0.35 12.05
N HIS A 28 -1.20 0.19 13.26
CA HIS A 28 -0.54 1.47 13.52
C HIS A 28 0.92 1.23 13.92
N TYR A 29 1.85 1.90 13.24
CA TYR A 29 3.28 1.80 13.49
C TYR A 29 3.78 2.92 14.40
N THR A 30 3.25 4.13 14.17
CA THR A 30 3.52 5.32 14.99
C THR A 30 2.22 6.10 15.18
N GLU A 31 2.28 7.22 15.87
CA GLU A 31 1.13 8.13 15.95
C GLU A 31 0.68 8.64 14.57
N SER A 32 1.60 8.71 13.60
CA SER A 32 1.34 9.25 12.26
C SER A 32 1.28 8.21 11.15
N LEU A 33 1.81 7.02 11.33
CA LEU A 33 1.93 6.01 10.28
C LEU A 33 1.11 4.76 10.57
N PHE A 34 0.39 4.29 9.56
CA PHE A 34 -0.43 3.09 9.66
C PHE A 34 -0.52 2.38 8.31
N GLN A 35 -0.78 1.09 8.39
CA GLN A 35 -1.09 0.20 7.28
C GLN A 35 -2.53 -0.27 7.45
N PHE A 36 -3.20 -0.52 6.35
CA PHE A 36 -4.47 -1.24 6.35
C PHE A 36 -4.59 -2.11 5.11
N ARG A 37 -5.35 -3.17 5.22
CA ARG A 37 -5.68 -4.07 4.12
C ARG A 37 -7.18 -4.06 3.89
N ILE A 38 -7.56 -4.25 2.66
CA ILE A 38 -8.96 -4.38 2.24
C ILE A 38 -9.13 -5.64 1.40
N THR A 39 -10.37 -6.13 1.33
CA THR A 39 -10.73 -7.19 0.40
C THR A 39 -10.39 -6.78 -1.05
N ARG A 40 -10.14 -7.77 -1.90
CA ARG A 40 -9.86 -7.57 -3.32
C ARG A 40 -10.98 -8.11 -4.18
N PRO A 41 -11.62 -7.29 -5.02
CA PRO A 41 -12.62 -7.79 -5.96
C PRO A 41 -11.99 -8.81 -6.93
N ALA A 42 -12.68 -9.91 -7.19
CA ALA A 42 -12.20 -10.95 -8.10
C ALA A 42 -11.90 -10.44 -9.54
N SER A 43 -12.52 -9.33 -9.94
CA SER A 43 -12.28 -8.68 -11.24
C SER A 43 -11.18 -7.62 -11.22
N PHE A 44 -10.62 -7.26 -10.05
CA PHE A 44 -9.61 -6.21 -9.96
C PHE A 44 -8.23 -6.76 -10.34
N ARG A 45 -7.63 -6.18 -11.37
CA ARG A 45 -6.28 -6.49 -11.84
C ARG A 45 -5.43 -5.24 -11.79
N PHE A 46 -4.21 -5.38 -11.31
CA PHE A 46 -3.20 -4.31 -11.26
C PHE A 46 -1.82 -4.93 -11.45
N ARG A 47 -0.85 -4.10 -11.80
CA ARG A 47 0.57 -4.46 -11.84
C ARG A 47 1.25 -3.96 -10.57
N SER A 48 2.19 -4.73 -10.05
CA SER A 48 2.98 -4.30 -8.89
C SER A 48 3.62 -2.95 -9.14
N GLY A 49 3.44 -2.01 -8.17
CA GLY A 49 3.89 -0.62 -8.26
C GLY A 49 2.84 0.39 -8.74
N GLU A 50 1.67 -0.04 -9.22
CA GLU A 50 0.55 0.85 -9.54
C GLU A 50 -0.11 1.43 -8.28
N PHE A 51 -0.89 2.49 -8.46
CA PHE A 51 -1.75 3.08 -7.44
C PHE A 51 -3.21 3.03 -7.86
N VAL A 52 -4.09 3.23 -6.91
CA VAL A 52 -5.53 3.32 -7.14
C VAL A 52 -6.12 4.48 -6.34
N MET A 53 -7.23 5.02 -6.80
CA MET A 53 -7.95 6.07 -6.08
C MET A 53 -8.86 5.42 -5.04
N ILE A 54 -8.66 5.76 -3.77
CA ILE A 54 -9.52 5.32 -2.67
C ILE A 54 -10.23 6.49 -1.99
N GLY A 55 -11.34 6.20 -1.36
CA GLY A 55 -12.16 7.13 -0.60
C GLY A 55 -12.94 6.40 0.48
N LEU A 56 -13.72 7.15 1.25
CA LEU A 56 -14.62 6.58 2.25
C LEU A 56 -16.08 6.88 1.89
N PRO A 57 -17.03 5.99 2.24
CA PRO A 57 -18.43 6.32 2.19
C PRO A 57 -18.70 7.57 3.03
N ASN A 58 -19.45 8.50 2.49
CA ASN A 58 -19.80 9.73 3.15
C ASN A 58 -21.19 10.15 2.66
N ALA A 59 -22.02 10.72 3.51
CA ALA A 59 -23.34 11.26 3.14
C ALA A 59 -23.27 12.38 2.07
N GLN A 60 -22.09 12.98 1.90
CA GLN A 60 -21.77 13.90 0.82
C GLN A 60 -20.98 13.18 -0.28
N LYS A 61 -20.57 13.92 -1.32
CA LYS A 61 -19.74 13.40 -2.40
C LYS A 61 -18.39 12.89 -1.86
N PRO A 62 -18.04 11.62 -2.07
CA PRO A 62 -16.81 11.05 -1.55
C PRO A 62 -15.57 11.74 -2.09
N VAL A 63 -14.62 11.97 -1.21
CA VAL A 63 -13.29 12.48 -1.57
C VAL A 63 -12.38 11.29 -1.89
N PHE A 64 -11.83 11.27 -3.10
CA PHE A 64 -10.86 10.26 -3.52
C PHE A 64 -9.44 10.83 -3.53
N ARG A 65 -8.48 9.98 -3.13
CA ARG A 65 -7.04 10.27 -3.22
C ARG A 65 -6.29 9.06 -3.77
N ALA A 66 -5.18 9.33 -4.45
CA ALA A 66 -4.29 8.31 -4.98
C ALA A 66 -3.51 7.63 -3.84
N TYR A 67 -3.53 6.30 -3.83
CA TYR A 67 -2.78 5.47 -2.90
C TYR A 67 -2.03 4.40 -3.67
N SER A 68 -0.72 4.37 -3.52
CA SER A 68 0.09 3.28 -4.05
C SER A 68 -0.32 1.96 -3.40
N ILE A 69 -0.50 0.94 -4.22
CA ILE A 69 -0.80 -0.41 -3.75
C ILE A 69 0.52 -0.99 -3.23
N ALA A 70 0.52 -1.38 -1.96
CA ALA A 70 1.70 -1.94 -1.32
C ALA A 70 1.76 -3.47 -1.45
N SER A 71 0.62 -4.16 -1.56
CA SER A 71 0.59 -5.60 -1.86
C SER A 71 1.06 -5.89 -3.29
N PRO A 72 1.65 -7.07 -3.56
CA PRO A 72 2.00 -7.50 -4.90
C PRO A 72 0.73 -7.84 -5.72
N SER A 73 0.90 -7.91 -7.04
CA SER A 73 -0.21 -8.11 -7.98
C SER A 73 -0.93 -9.46 -7.83
N TRP A 74 -0.31 -10.43 -7.19
CA TRP A 74 -0.85 -11.77 -6.95
C TRP A 74 -1.56 -11.94 -5.60
N ASP A 75 -1.40 -10.99 -4.66
CA ASP A 75 -2.01 -11.06 -3.31
C ASP A 75 -3.54 -11.08 -3.40
N GLU A 76 -4.20 -11.80 -2.51
CA GLU A 76 -5.66 -11.91 -2.42
C GLU A 76 -6.30 -10.67 -1.77
N GLU A 77 -5.51 -9.84 -1.10
CA GLU A 77 -5.94 -8.59 -0.49
C GLU A 77 -5.16 -7.40 -1.06
N ILE A 78 -5.69 -6.21 -0.85
CA ILE A 78 -5.03 -4.97 -1.25
C ILE A 78 -4.52 -4.25 0.00
N GLU A 79 -3.21 -4.02 0.04
CA GLU A 79 -2.53 -3.35 1.14
C GLU A 79 -2.21 -1.90 0.79
N PHE A 80 -2.39 -1.02 1.76
CA PHE A 80 -2.00 0.37 1.69
C PHE A 80 -1.18 0.78 2.91
N TYR A 81 -0.19 1.63 2.69
CA TYR A 81 0.59 2.27 3.75
C TYR A 81 0.40 3.78 3.70
N SER A 82 0.00 4.38 4.81
CA SER A 82 -0.50 5.76 4.85
C SER A 82 0.08 6.56 6.02
N ILE A 83 0.12 7.87 5.82
CA ILE A 83 0.44 8.84 6.87
C ILE A 83 -0.83 9.60 7.28
N LYS A 84 -0.99 9.83 8.57
CA LYS A 84 -2.06 10.68 9.14
C LYS A 84 -1.70 12.14 8.92
N VAL A 85 -2.36 12.77 7.96
CA VAL A 85 -2.20 14.21 7.72
C VAL A 85 -3.25 14.95 8.52
N PRO A 86 -2.88 15.82 9.48
CA PRO A 86 -3.84 16.68 10.15
C PRO A 86 -4.61 17.48 9.11
N ASP A 87 -5.93 17.61 9.29
CA ASP A 87 -6.85 18.35 8.39
C ASP A 87 -6.90 17.87 6.94
N GLY A 88 -6.28 16.72 6.64
CA GLY A 88 -6.38 16.08 5.33
C GLY A 88 -7.80 15.58 5.06
N PRO A 89 -8.45 15.98 3.95
CA PRO A 89 -9.88 15.73 3.72
C PRO A 89 -10.27 14.25 3.66
N LEU A 90 -9.33 13.34 3.39
CA LEU A 90 -9.53 11.91 3.47
C LEU A 90 -8.81 11.31 4.69
N THR A 91 -7.54 11.65 4.89
CA THR A 91 -6.68 10.99 5.86
C THR A 91 -7.12 11.19 7.30
N GLN A 92 -7.77 12.32 7.64
CA GLN A 92 -8.35 12.55 8.97
C GLN A 92 -9.45 11.53 9.35
N HIS A 93 -10.11 10.94 8.35
CA HIS A 93 -11.12 9.90 8.53
C HIS A 93 -10.51 8.50 8.32
N LEU A 94 -9.70 8.32 7.29
CA LEU A 94 -9.07 7.05 6.95
C LEU A 94 -8.20 6.49 8.09
N GLN A 95 -7.55 7.35 8.86
CA GLN A 95 -6.77 6.94 10.03
C GLN A 95 -7.60 6.31 11.17
N LYS A 96 -8.93 6.43 11.11
CA LYS A 96 -9.86 5.93 12.13
C LYS A 96 -10.60 4.66 11.70
N VAL A 97 -10.34 4.18 10.47
CA VAL A 97 -10.97 2.96 9.96
C VAL A 97 -10.61 1.77 10.84
N GLN A 98 -11.57 0.88 10.98
CA GLN A 98 -11.45 -0.37 11.74
C GLN A 98 -11.77 -1.56 10.84
N VAL A 99 -11.39 -2.75 11.28
CA VAL A 99 -11.77 -4.00 10.61
C VAL A 99 -13.29 -4.06 10.50
N GLY A 100 -13.80 -4.34 9.31
CA GLY A 100 -15.22 -4.36 8.96
C GLY A 100 -15.75 -3.06 8.34
N ASP A 101 -14.99 -1.95 8.41
CA ASP A 101 -15.39 -0.70 7.75
C ASP A 101 -15.31 -0.81 6.23
N SER A 102 -16.09 0.02 5.54
CA SER A 102 -16.10 0.07 4.08
C SER A 102 -15.12 1.12 3.54
N VAL A 103 -14.41 0.75 2.49
CA VAL A 103 -13.53 1.63 1.69
C VAL A 103 -14.01 1.63 0.25
N LEU A 104 -14.10 2.80 -0.33
CA LEU A 104 -14.41 2.98 -1.75
C LEU A 104 -13.12 2.91 -2.56
N MET A 105 -13.08 2.10 -3.61
CA MET A 105 -11.94 1.96 -4.48
C MET A 105 -12.34 2.10 -5.94
N ARG A 106 -11.66 2.95 -6.72
CA ARG A 106 -11.88 3.05 -8.16
C ARG A 106 -11.48 1.75 -8.86
N LYS A 107 -12.22 1.39 -9.92
CA LYS A 107 -11.99 0.14 -10.68
C LYS A 107 -10.70 0.12 -11.49
N LYS A 108 -10.14 1.29 -11.82
CA LYS A 108 -8.98 1.40 -12.70
C LYS A 108 -7.74 1.78 -11.90
N PRO A 109 -6.77 0.86 -11.70
CA PRO A 109 -5.44 1.20 -11.22
C PRO A 109 -4.69 1.96 -12.31
N THR A 110 -3.65 2.66 -11.91
CA THR A 110 -2.85 3.50 -12.81
C THR A 110 -1.44 3.67 -12.24
N GLY A 111 -0.49 4.09 -13.06
CA GLY A 111 0.89 4.33 -12.64
C GLY A 111 1.89 3.79 -13.65
N THR A 112 3.10 4.34 -13.60
CA THR A 112 4.22 3.97 -14.48
C THR A 112 5.41 3.41 -13.72
N LEU A 113 5.33 3.32 -12.40
CA LEU A 113 6.36 2.68 -11.57
C LEU A 113 6.13 1.16 -11.55
N VAL A 114 6.24 0.54 -12.70
CA VAL A 114 5.95 -0.89 -12.92
C VAL A 114 7.13 -1.55 -13.65
N ASN A 115 7.27 -2.86 -13.47
CA ASN A 115 8.34 -3.63 -14.12
C ASN A 115 8.35 -3.46 -15.64
N ASP A 116 7.19 -3.37 -16.28
CA ASP A 116 7.09 -3.21 -17.75
C ASP A 116 7.71 -1.92 -18.27
N ALA A 117 7.79 -0.88 -17.45
CA ALA A 117 8.39 0.40 -17.82
C ALA A 117 9.93 0.40 -17.69
N LEU A 118 10.51 -0.63 -17.13
CA LEU A 118 11.93 -0.74 -16.85
C LEU A 118 12.63 -1.70 -17.84
N LEU A 119 13.80 -1.34 -18.31
CA LEU A 119 14.67 -2.26 -19.02
C LEU A 119 15.39 -3.19 -18.03
N PRO A 120 15.63 -4.46 -18.38
CA PRO A 120 16.40 -5.37 -17.54
C PRO A 120 17.80 -4.82 -17.25
N GLY A 121 18.34 -5.10 -16.08
CA GLY A 121 19.63 -4.57 -15.69
C GLY A 121 20.23 -5.29 -14.48
N LYS A 122 21.48 -5.00 -14.18
CA LYS A 122 22.17 -5.62 -13.05
C LYS A 122 21.64 -5.16 -11.70
N ARG A 123 21.19 -3.91 -11.60
CA ARG A 123 20.75 -3.32 -10.33
C ARG A 123 19.51 -2.46 -10.51
N LEU A 124 18.55 -2.64 -9.62
CA LEU A 124 17.41 -1.75 -9.45
C LEU A 124 17.56 -0.99 -8.14
N TYR A 125 17.71 0.33 -8.22
CA TYR A 125 17.72 1.20 -7.05
C TYR A 125 16.31 1.76 -6.81
N MET A 126 15.78 1.56 -5.63
CA MET A 126 14.47 2.02 -5.18
C MET A 126 14.67 3.01 -4.04
N PHE A 127 14.48 4.30 -4.30
CA PHE A 127 14.66 5.35 -3.31
C PHE A 127 13.30 5.79 -2.75
N ALA A 128 13.06 5.49 -1.49
CA ALA A 128 11.83 5.78 -0.79
C ALA A 128 12.04 6.75 0.37
N THR A 129 11.12 7.69 0.54
CA THR A 129 11.00 8.48 1.77
C THR A 129 9.64 8.25 2.41
N GLY A 130 9.62 7.96 3.72
CA GLY A 130 8.38 7.73 4.47
C GLY A 130 7.46 6.72 3.80
N THR A 131 6.20 7.09 3.58
CA THR A 131 5.19 6.21 2.93
C THR A 131 5.43 5.97 1.44
N GLY A 132 6.39 6.65 0.81
CA GLY A 132 6.82 6.39 -0.57
C GLY A 132 7.44 5.00 -0.77
N ILE A 133 7.65 4.22 0.29
CA ILE A 133 8.04 2.81 0.22
C ILE A 133 6.91 1.92 -0.34
N ALA A 134 5.64 2.33 -0.28
CA ALA A 134 4.50 1.48 -0.63
C ALA A 134 4.58 0.84 -2.03
N PRO A 135 4.84 1.56 -3.14
CA PRO A 135 4.97 0.92 -4.45
C PRO A 135 6.17 -0.03 -4.52
N PHE A 136 7.24 0.26 -3.81
CA PHE A 136 8.41 -0.64 -3.74
C PHE A 136 8.13 -1.88 -2.89
N ALA A 137 7.27 -1.78 -1.88
CA ALA A 137 6.79 -2.93 -1.12
C ALA A 137 6.05 -3.93 -2.02
N SER A 138 5.30 -3.44 -3.00
CA SER A 138 4.68 -4.26 -4.04
C SER A 138 5.73 -4.93 -4.95
N LEU A 139 6.70 -4.15 -5.46
CA LEU A 139 7.72 -4.63 -6.38
C LEU A 139 8.66 -5.68 -5.77
N ILE A 140 9.13 -5.50 -4.52
CA ILE A 140 10.04 -6.47 -3.89
C ILE A 140 9.37 -7.79 -3.51
N ARG A 141 8.04 -7.86 -3.56
CA ARG A 141 7.24 -9.07 -3.39
C ARG A 141 6.80 -9.69 -4.72
N ASP A 142 7.20 -9.11 -5.86
CA ASP A 142 6.84 -9.57 -7.19
C ASP A 142 8.00 -10.35 -7.81
N PRO A 143 7.83 -11.63 -8.18
CA PRO A 143 8.87 -12.44 -8.81
C PRO A 143 9.45 -11.82 -10.09
N ASP A 144 8.62 -11.15 -10.90
CA ASP A 144 9.04 -10.51 -12.15
C ASP A 144 10.14 -9.45 -11.92
N THR A 145 10.18 -8.84 -10.73
CA THR A 145 11.23 -7.88 -10.37
C THR A 145 12.59 -8.57 -10.30
N TYR A 146 12.64 -9.78 -9.74
CA TYR A 146 13.88 -10.56 -9.62
C TYR A 146 14.30 -11.23 -10.93
N GLU A 147 13.37 -11.44 -11.85
CA GLU A 147 13.71 -11.90 -13.20
C GLU A 147 14.41 -10.81 -14.02
N LYS A 148 14.04 -9.55 -13.78
CA LYS A 148 14.62 -8.39 -14.51
C LYS A 148 15.94 -7.88 -13.97
N PHE A 149 16.20 -8.07 -12.66
CA PHE A 149 17.37 -7.47 -12.01
C PHE A 149 18.13 -8.47 -11.15
N ASP A 150 19.46 -8.47 -11.26
CA ASP A 150 20.33 -9.34 -10.46
C ASP A 150 20.37 -8.91 -8.99
N ARG A 151 20.20 -7.62 -8.72
CA ARG A 151 20.21 -7.01 -7.38
C ARG A 151 19.15 -5.93 -7.25
N LEU A 152 18.43 -5.96 -6.13
CA LEU A 152 17.48 -4.94 -5.72
C LEU A 152 18.04 -4.19 -4.51
N ILE A 153 18.10 -2.88 -4.58
CA ILE A 153 18.60 -2.01 -3.51
C ILE A 153 17.45 -1.11 -3.07
N LEU A 154 16.84 -1.42 -1.93
CA LEU A 154 15.78 -0.64 -1.33
C LEU A 154 16.37 0.34 -0.32
N CYS A 155 16.48 1.61 -0.69
CA CYS A 155 16.87 2.70 0.20
C CYS A 155 15.59 3.30 0.80
N HIS A 156 15.39 3.12 2.10
CA HIS A 156 14.23 3.68 2.81
C HIS A 156 14.68 4.69 3.85
N THR A 157 14.35 5.96 3.62
CA THR A 157 14.71 7.08 4.48
C THR A 157 13.48 7.61 5.21
N CYS A 158 13.57 7.71 6.53
CA CYS A 158 12.55 8.32 7.38
C CYS A 158 13.14 9.47 8.23
N ARG A 159 12.31 10.19 8.94
CA ARG A 159 12.78 11.23 9.87
C ARG A 159 13.29 10.59 11.16
N GLN A 160 12.60 9.57 11.66
CA GLN A 160 12.89 8.91 12.93
C GLN A 160 12.98 7.40 12.77
N VAL A 161 13.73 6.75 13.68
CA VAL A 161 13.93 5.30 13.68
C VAL A 161 12.60 4.53 13.75
N ALA A 162 11.66 4.99 14.58
CA ALA A 162 10.35 4.34 14.73
C ALA A 162 9.54 4.28 13.42
N GLU A 163 9.75 5.21 12.51
CA GLU A 163 9.06 5.27 11.21
C GLU A 163 9.58 4.22 10.21
N LEU A 164 10.75 3.63 10.45
CA LEU A 164 11.32 2.57 9.62
C LEU A 164 10.65 1.20 9.87
N ARG A 165 9.83 1.07 10.92
CA ARG A 165 9.28 -0.20 11.38
C ARG A 165 8.54 -0.97 10.27
N TYR A 166 7.70 -0.30 9.49
CA TYR A 166 7.01 -0.94 8.36
C TYR A 166 8.01 -1.58 7.38
N GLY A 167 9.05 -0.85 6.97
CA GLY A 167 10.06 -1.37 6.04
C GLY A 167 10.86 -2.55 6.62
N HIS A 168 11.18 -2.51 7.92
CA HIS A 168 11.85 -3.62 8.60
C HIS A 168 10.97 -4.86 8.67
N ASP A 169 9.73 -4.72 9.10
CA ASP A 169 8.79 -5.83 9.20
C ASP A 169 8.49 -6.45 7.81
N LEU A 170 8.33 -5.60 6.78
CA LEU A 170 8.15 -6.02 5.40
C LEU A 170 9.32 -6.88 4.90
N VAL A 171 10.55 -6.40 5.05
CA VAL A 171 11.74 -7.13 4.58
C VAL A 171 11.99 -8.39 5.39
N ALA A 172 11.73 -8.35 6.70
CA ALA A 172 11.83 -9.53 7.55
C ALA A 172 10.83 -10.63 7.15
N ALA A 173 9.61 -10.25 6.77
CA ALA A 173 8.57 -11.19 6.34
C ALA A 173 8.87 -11.85 4.99
N LEU A 174 9.71 -11.24 4.13
CA LEU A 174 10.06 -11.81 2.83
C LEU A 174 10.73 -13.18 2.93
N LYS A 175 11.45 -13.48 4.00
CA LYS A 175 12.11 -14.79 4.19
C LYS A 175 11.12 -15.96 4.16
N ASP A 176 9.87 -15.72 4.57
CA ASP A 176 8.81 -16.73 4.63
C ASP A 176 7.86 -16.65 3.40
N ASP A 177 8.16 -15.76 2.43
CA ASP A 177 7.37 -15.61 1.21
C ASP A 177 7.63 -16.78 0.25
N PRO A 178 6.58 -17.52 -0.15
CA PRO A 178 6.75 -18.74 -0.96
C PRO A 178 7.23 -18.47 -2.39
N LEU A 179 7.09 -17.25 -2.90
CA LEU A 179 7.44 -16.90 -4.28
C LEU A 179 8.80 -16.21 -4.39
N VAL A 180 9.14 -15.37 -3.44
CA VAL A 180 10.35 -14.52 -3.54
C VAL A 180 11.32 -14.69 -2.38
N GLY A 181 11.02 -15.50 -1.36
CA GLY A 181 11.84 -15.61 -0.14
C GLY A 181 13.31 -15.89 -0.43
N ASP A 182 13.61 -16.94 -1.17
CA ASP A 182 14.98 -17.33 -1.54
C ASP A 182 15.66 -16.27 -2.44
N LEU A 183 14.91 -15.66 -3.35
CA LEU A 183 15.41 -14.61 -4.24
C LEU A 183 15.73 -13.34 -3.45
N ALA A 184 14.85 -12.95 -2.55
CA ALA A 184 15.05 -11.78 -1.70
C ALA A 184 16.24 -11.96 -0.77
N ALA A 185 16.39 -13.13 -0.14
CA ALA A 185 17.55 -13.44 0.72
C ALA A 185 18.90 -13.30 -0.02
N GLN A 186 18.94 -13.61 -1.31
CA GLN A 186 20.16 -13.57 -2.12
C GLN A 186 20.40 -12.22 -2.80
N ARG A 187 19.34 -11.47 -3.16
CA ARG A 187 19.41 -10.35 -4.11
C ARG A 187 18.92 -9.02 -3.58
N LEU A 188 18.10 -9.00 -2.50
CA LEU A 188 17.60 -7.76 -1.92
C LEU A 188 18.57 -7.21 -0.89
N ILE A 189 18.91 -5.94 -1.03
CA ILE A 189 19.65 -5.16 -0.04
C ILE A 189 18.71 -4.08 0.48
N HIS A 190 18.38 -4.13 1.76
CA HIS A 190 17.61 -3.08 2.42
C HIS A 190 18.57 -2.11 3.11
N TYR A 191 18.48 -0.85 2.76
CA TYR A 191 19.30 0.24 3.30
C TYR A 191 18.43 1.27 4.01
N PRO A 192 18.06 1.03 5.29
CA PRO A 192 17.26 1.97 6.07
C PRO A 192 18.13 3.11 6.60
N THR A 193 17.64 4.34 6.51
CA THR A 193 18.33 5.53 7.00
C THR A 193 17.38 6.49 7.70
N VAL A 194 17.91 7.34 8.56
CA VAL A 194 17.15 8.40 9.22
C VAL A 194 17.85 9.76 9.04
N THR A 195 17.05 10.81 9.06
CA THR A 195 17.56 12.20 8.88
C THR A 195 17.63 13.00 10.19
N ARG A 196 17.14 12.44 11.31
CA ARG A 196 17.17 13.09 12.64
C ARG A 196 17.53 12.09 13.72
#